data_65cfb8bb4c04ffab20144114ef74e52d
#
_entry.id   65cfb8bb4c04ffab20144114ef74e52d
#
_cell.length_a   1.000
_cell.length_b   1.000
_cell.length_c   1.000
_cell.angle_alpha   90.00
_cell.angle_beta   90.00
_cell.angle_gamma   90.00
#
_symmetry.space_group_name_H-M   'P 1'
#
loop_
_entity.id
_entity.type
_entity.pdbx_description
1 polymer ?
#
loop_
_entity_poly.entity_id
_entity_poly.type
_entity_poly.pdbx_seq_one_letter_code
_entity_poly.pdbx_strand_id
1 'polypeptide(L)'
;MLIVIPTHMREDNQKCYNNMPQFVKNMTVLAARSDRVAELTKYNSSACIIDIGETDGIADVRQRVVEYAKDEKVLIMDDSCVFMQRDSDLKLSEITEEGWKDMLNMVETMLDEYPWVGISDRGGNNRVPEDFKEVARSYSCYGINPVTMREHGVRFDGMYQKNKEIKLYEDFYATLALLTKGVKNAVIFKYAFNHPHGKPGGNSVFRTTDLQRKCLEALASEFPGYVKLVKKEDPSWVTGEGENFRWEAIISWSEAFKSGGNSLEDFF
;
A
#
# COMPACT_ATOMS: atom_id res chain seq x y z
N MET A 1 8.48 -14.30 6.45
CA MET A 1 7.88 -13.18 5.66
C MET A 1 8.98 -12.18 5.29
N LEU A 2 9.11 -11.83 4.02
CA LEU A 2 10.03 -10.80 3.52
C LEU A 2 9.45 -9.40 3.82
N ILE A 3 10.29 -8.45 4.24
CA ILE A 3 9.90 -7.04 4.39
C ILE A 3 10.59 -6.23 3.30
N VAL A 4 9.83 -5.45 2.51
CA VAL A 4 10.38 -4.66 1.41
C VAL A 4 9.95 -3.21 1.49
N ILE A 5 10.90 -2.30 1.36
CA ILE A 5 10.66 -0.86 1.27
C ILE A 5 11.07 -0.40 -0.13
N PRO A 6 10.11 -0.18 -1.04
CA PRO A 6 10.40 0.45 -2.32
C PRO A 6 10.84 1.90 -2.12
N THR A 7 11.94 2.28 -2.77
CA THR A 7 12.54 3.61 -2.63
C THR A 7 12.71 4.29 -3.98
N HIS A 8 12.28 5.55 -4.06
CA HIS A 8 12.48 6.38 -5.25
C HIS A 8 12.67 7.85 -4.86
N MET A 9 13.81 8.44 -5.23
CA MET A 9 14.17 9.84 -4.97
C MET A 9 14.12 10.25 -3.48
N ARG A 10 14.41 9.31 -2.58
CA ARG A 10 14.53 9.47 -1.12
C ARG A 10 15.63 8.59 -0.55
N GLU A 11 16.67 8.34 -1.31
CA GLU A 11 17.75 7.43 -0.97
C GLU A 11 18.49 7.84 0.31
N ASP A 12 18.56 9.15 0.59
CA ASP A 12 19.13 9.74 1.80
C ASP A 12 18.14 9.88 2.97
N ASN A 13 16.86 9.54 2.77
CA ASN A 13 15.79 9.81 3.73
C ASN A 13 14.86 8.60 3.95
N GLN A 14 15.43 7.49 4.37
CA GLN A 14 14.73 6.23 4.65
C GLN A 14 14.09 6.24 6.06
N LYS A 15 13.06 7.05 6.27
CA LYS A 15 12.44 7.21 7.61
C LYS A 15 11.92 5.90 8.16
N CYS A 16 11.20 5.13 7.34
CA CYS A 16 10.65 3.84 7.75
C CYS A 16 11.77 2.92 8.23
N TYR A 17 12.79 2.69 7.41
CA TYR A 17 13.93 1.83 7.73
C TYR A 17 14.70 2.34 8.96
N ASN A 18 14.98 3.64 9.04
CA ASN A 18 15.80 4.21 10.10
C ASN A 18 15.15 4.09 11.49
N ASN A 19 13.82 4.14 11.57
CA ASN A 19 13.06 4.00 12.82
C ASN A 19 12.76 2.55 13.22
N MET A 20 13.15 1.56 12.42
CA MET A 20 12.97 0.14 12.76
C MET A 20 14.00 -0.30 13.81
N PRO A 21 13.62 -1.21 14.72
CA PRO A 21 14.61 -1.90 15.57
C PRO A 21 15.51 -2.80 14.72
N GLN A 22 16.70 -3.11 15.24
CA GLN A 22 17.73 -3.81 14.47
C GLN A 22 17.29 -5.16 13.93
N PHE A 23 16.49 -5.92 14.70
CA PHE A 23 16.01 -7.22 14.24
C PHE A 23 15.07 -7.11 13.02
N VAL A 24 14.26 -6.03 12.92
CA VAL A 24 13.40 -5.76 11.75
C VAL A 24 14.28 -5.33 10.56
N LYS A 25 15.28 -4.46 10.78
CA LYS A 25 16.23 -4.07 9.73
C LYS A 25 16.92 -5.26 9.09
N ASN A 26 17.27 -6.27 9.91
CA ASN A 26 17.92 -7.49 9.43
C ASN A 26 17.02 -8.35 8.51
N MET A 27 15.70 -8.17 8.58
CA MET A 27 14.70 -8.84 7.74
C MET A 27 14.20 -7.95 6.59
N THR A 28 14.67 -6.71 6.52
CA THR A 28 14.17 -5.71 5.59
C THR A 28 15.11 -5.51 4.41
N VAL A 29 14.52 -5.45 3.23
CA VAL A 29 15.20 -5.18 1.97
C VAL A 29 14.74 -3.82 1.43
N LEU A 30 15.67 -2.97 1.05
CA LEU A 30 15.38 -1.74 0.31
C LEU A 30 15.38 -2.06 -1.19
N ALA A 31 14.28 -1.79 -1.87
CA ALA A 31 14.12 -2.07 -3.29
C ALA A 31 14.24 -0.79 -4.12
N ALA A 32 15.16 -0.77 -5.08
CA ALA A 32 15.39 0.37 -5.94
C ALA A 32 15.41 -0.03 -7.41
N ARG A 33 15.11 0.93 -8.29
CA ARG A 33 15.36 0.83 -9.73
C ARG A 33 16.86 0.72 -9.99
N SER A 34 17.25 0.09 -11.11
CA SER A 34 18.64 -0.12 -11.48
C SER A 34 19.48 1.17 -11.45
N ASP A 35 18.92 2.28 -11.96
CA ASP A 35 19.58 3.59 -12.01
C ASP A 35 19.76 4.26 -10.62
N ARG A 36 19.11 3.74 -9.57
CA ARG A 36 19.12 4.31 -8.20
C ARG A 36 19.84 3.46 -7.17
N VAL A 37 20.20 2.21 -7.50
CA VAL A 37 20.85 1.26 -6.58
C VAL A 37 22.14 1.82 -6.00
N ALA A 38 23.01 2.41 -6.84
CA ALA A 38 24.30 2.94 -6.40
C ALA A 38 24.12 4.09 -5.39
N GLU A 39 23.16 4.99 -5.62
CA GLU A 39 22.88 6.10 -4.72
C GLU A 39 22.26 5.61 -3.41
N LEU A 40 21.31 4.67 -3.47
CA LEU A 40 20.71 4.07 -2.26
C LEU A 40 21.78 3.38 -1.41
N THR A 41 22.70 2.63 -2.02
CA THR A 41 23.81 1.95 -1.34
C THR A 41 24.75 2.95 -0.65
N LYS A 42 25.02 4.09 -1.29
CA LYS A 42 25.86 5.14 -0.71
C LYS A 42 25.33 5.66 0.63
N TYR A 43 24.02 5.85 0.75
CA TYR A 43 23.40 6.37 1.97
C TYR A 43 23.00 5.29 2.98
N ASN A 44 22.85 4.03 2.54
CA ASN A 44 22.34 2.93 3.36
C ASN A 44 23.24 1.69 3.26
N SER A 45 24.55 1.87 3.49
CA SER A 45 25.59 0.84 3.28
C SER A 45 25.43 -0.43 4.11
N SER A 46 24.66 -0.39 5.22
CA SER A 46 24.38 -1.55 6.07
C SER A 46 23.07 -2.26 5.71
N ALA A 47 22.27 -1.70 4.80
CA ALA A 47 21.02 -2.29 4.39
C ALA A 47 21.19 -3.36 3.31
N CYS A 48 20.34 -4.37 3.29
CA CYS A 48 20.19 -5.24 2.14
C CYS A 48 19.44 -4.48 1.04
N ILE A 49 20.03 -4.34 -0.13
CA ILE A 49 19.47 -3.60 -1.27
C ILE A 49 19.28 -4.55 -2.44
N ILE A 50 18.11 -4.47 -3.07
CA ILE A 50 17.83 -5.22 -4.30
C ILE A 50 17.56 -4.28 -5.47
N ASP A 51 18.03 -4.70 -6.63
CA ASP A 51 17.69 -4.11 -7.92
C ASP A 51 16.41 -4.76 -8.45
N ILE A 52 15.35 -3.97 -8.61
CA ILE A 52 14.07 -4.44 -9.18
C ILE A 52 13.93 -4.13 -10.68
N GLY A 53 15.02 -3.73 -11.32
CA GLY A 53 15.07 -3.40 -12.74
C GLY A 53 14.55 -2.00 -13.05
N GLU A 54 14.42 -1.71 -14.33
CA GLU A 54 13.77 -0.49 -14.80
C GLU A 54 12.26 -0.59 -14.57
N THR A 55 11.69 0.42 -13.93
CA THR A 55 10.27 0.48 -13.60
C THR A 55 9.67 1.82 -14.02
N ASP A 56 8.38 1.82 -14.34
CA ASP A 56 7.64 3.00 -14.75
C ASP A 56 6.41 3.23 -13.86
N GLY A 57 6.62 3.88 -12.73
CA GLY A 57 5.60 4.20 -11.75
C GLY A 57 5.43 3.13 -10.66
N ILE A 58 4.62 3.48 -9.65
CA ILE A 58 4.49 2.68 -8.42
C ILE A 58 3.82 1.32 -8.66
N ALA A 59 2.89 1.23 -9.61
CA ALA A 59 2.21 -0.01 -9.94
C ALA A 59 3.19 -1.09 -10.41
N ASP A 60 4.11 -0.72 -11.31
CA ASP A 60 5.16 -1.61 -11.81
C ASP A 60 6.16 -1.97 -10.69
N VAL A 61 6.58 -0.98 -9.88
CA VAL A 61 7.45 -1.20 -8.71
C VAL A 61 6.87 -2.26 -7.76
N ARG A 62 5.61 -2.10 -7.34
CA ARG A 62 4.96 -3.02 -6.41
C ARG A 62 4.78 -4.41 -7.02
N GLN A 63 4.45 -4.48 -8.31
CA GLN A 63 4.37 -5.75 -9.01
C GLN A 63 5.73 -6.47 -9.06
N ARG A 64 6.83 -5.75 -9.34
CA ARG A 64 8.19 -6.31 -9.31
C ARG A 64 8.58 -6.83 -7.93
N VAL A 65 8.19 -6.14 -6.86
CA VAL A 65 8.41 -6.60 -5.48
C VAL A 65 7.69 -7.93 -5.24
N VAL A 66 6.44 -8.08 -5.67
CA VAL A 66 5.68 -9.33 -5.55
C VAL A 66 6.34 -10.45 -6.38
N GLU A 67 6.80 -10.15 -7.58
CA GLU A 67 7.52 -11.10 -8.44
C GLU A 67 8.87 -11.53 -7.83
N TYR A 68 9.60 -10.60 -7.19
CA TYR A 68 10.83 -10.89 -6.46
C TYR A 68 10.57 -11.81 -5.25
N ALA A 69 9.49 -11.58 -4.51
CA ALA A 69 9.10 -12.41 -3.36
C ALA A 69 8.71 -13.85 -3.76
N LYS A 70 8.38 -14.09 -5.02
CA LYS A 70 7.93 -15.40 -5.54
C LYS A 70 6.72 -15.95 -4.76
N ASP A 71 6.94 -16.94 -3.91
CA ASP A 71 5.91 -17.58 -3.10
C ASP A 71 5.99 -17.16 -1.62
N GLU A 72 7.01 -16.38 -1.26
CA GLU A 72 7.17 -15.91 0.11
C GLU A 72 6.19 -14.76 0.40
N LYS A 73 5.51 -14.81 1.54
CA LYS A 73 4.72 -13.69 2.05
C LYS A 73 5.58 -12.43 2.12
N VAL A 74 5.05 -11.30 1.67
CA VAL A 74 5.81 -10.04 1.64
C VAL A 74 5.02 -8.91 2.31
N LEU A 75 5.68 -8.17 3.18
CA LEU A 75 5.18 -6.93 3.76
C LEU A 75 5.83 -5.75 3.03
N ILE A 76 5.04 -4.99 2.29
CA ILE A 76 5.47 -3.77 1.57
C ILE A 76 5.16 -2.56 2.44
N MET A 77 6.15 -1.70 2.65
CA MET A 77 6.02 -0.47 3.43
C MET A 77 6.57 0.71 2.64
N ASP A 78 5.87 1.83 2.61
CA ASP A 78 6.43 3.05 2.03
C ASP A 78 7.60 3.59 2.88
N ASP A 79 8.59 4.18 2.25
CA ASP A 79 9.85 4.68 2.85
C ASP A 79 9.67 5.75 3.94
N SER A 80 8.52 6.39 3.99
CA SER A 80 8.18 7.46 4.94
C SER A 80 7.28 7.03 6.11
N CYS A 81 6.85 5.77 6.19
CA CYS A 81 6.01 5.26 7.26
C CYS A 81 6.72 5.33 8.62
N VAL A 82 6.00 5.79 9.65
CA VAL A 82 6.40 5.74 11.05
C VAL A 82 5.32 5.02 11.83
N PHE A 83 5.68 3.93 12.50
CA PHE A 83 4.71 3.04 13.11
C PHE A 83 4.34 3.43 14.54
N MET A 84 3.11 3.11 14.89
CA MET A 84 2.48 3.37 16.18
C MET A 84 1.73 2.12 16.64
N GLN A 85 1.56 1.99 17.94
CA GLN A 85 0.74 0.95 18.55
C GLN A 85 -0.37 1.59 19.38
N ARG A 86 -1.49 0.90 19.51
CA ARG A 86 -2.61 1.32 20.34
C ARG A 86 -2.39 0.83 21.77
N ASP A 87 -2.60 1.70 22.75
CA ASP A 87 -2.63 1.36 24.17
C ASP A 87 -4.03 0.92 24.64
N SER A 88 -4.17 0.60 25.94
CA SER A 88 -5.43 0.19 26.55
C SER A 88 -6.53 1.26 26.49
N ASP A 89 -6.15 2.54 26.37
CA ASP A 89 -7.07 3.66 26.28
C ASP A 89 -7.43 4.00 24.82
N LEU A 90 -7.09 3.14 23.90
CA LEU A 90 -7.25 3.32 22.44
C LEU A 90 -6.46 4.51 21.88
N LYS A 91 -5.43 4.98 22.59
CA LYS A 91 -4.53 6.01 22.09
C LYS A 91 -3.37 5.41 21.33
N LEU A 92 -2.92 6.11 20.31
CA LEU A 92 -1.75 5.71 19.54
C LEU A 92 -0.50 6.30 20.18
N SER A 93 0.45 5.45 20.53
CA SER A 93 1.79 5.75 21.00
C SER A 93 2.85 5.23 20.03
N GLU A 94 4.09 5.61 20.23
CA GLU A 94 5.22 5.04 19.46
C GLU A 94 5.27 3.51 19.64
N ILE A 95 5.52 2.80 18.57
CA ILE A 95 5.60 1.35 18.61
C ILE A 95 6.87 0.90 19.33
N THR A 96 6.71 -0.02 20.27
CA THR A 96 7.82 -0.63 21.00
C THR A 96 8.45 -1.78 20.20
N GLU A 97 9.61 -2.27 20.64
CA GLU A 97 10.25 -3.44 20.02
C GLU A 97 9.35 -4.68 20.10
N GLU A 98 8.65 -4.87 21.21
CA GLU A 98 7.67 -5.96 21.38
C GLU A 98 6.44 -5.74 20.48
N GLY A 99 5.99 -4.49 20.35
CA GLY A 99 4.93 -4.13 19.41
C GLY A 99 5.29 -4.47 17.96
N TRP A 100 6.54 -4.25 17.56
CA TRP A 100 7.03 -4.67 16.24
C TRP A 100 6.94 -6.20 16.05
N LYS A 101 7.37 -7.00 17.03
CA LYS A 101 7.29 -8.46 16.94
C LYS A 101 5.84 -8.93 16.80
N ASP A 102 4.96 -8.39 17.63
CA ASP A 102 3.54 -8.74 17.61
C ASP A 102 2.87 -8.32 16.30
N MET A 103 3.14 -7.10 15.81
CA MET A 103 2.63 -6.61 14.53
C MET A 103 3.05 -7.50 13.35
N LEU A 104 4.34 -7.84 13.27
CA LEU A 104 4.86 -8.70 12.20
C LEU A 104 4.25 -10.10 12.25
N ASN A 105 4.16 -10.68 13.46
CA ASN A 105 3.52 -11.98 13.67
C ASN A 105 2.03 -11.96 13.29
N MET A 106 1.31 -10.89 13.66
CA MET A 106 -0.09 -10.72 13.32
C MET A 106 -0.28 -10.63 11.80
N VAL A 107 0.52 -9.83 11.09
CA VAL A 107 0.48 -9.75 9.62
C VAL A 107 0.76 -11.10 8.99
N GLU A 108 1.83 -11.80 9.42
CA GLU A 108 2.25 -13.07 8.85
C GLU A 108 1.19 -14.17 9.04
N THR A 109 0.58 -14.23 10.23
CA THR A 109 -0.48 -15.21 10.56
C THR A 109 -1.75 -14.90 9.76
N MET A 110 -2.17 -13.63 9.69
CA MET A 110 -3.38 -13.26 8.95
C MET A 110 -3.24 -13.48 7.44
N LEU A 111 -2.02 -13.48 6.89
CA LEU A 111 -1.76 -13.80 5.48
C LEU A 111 -1.97 -15.29 5.14
N ASP A 112 -2.25 -16.16 6.11
CA ASP A 112 -2.70 -17.53 5.86
C ASP A 112 -4.20 -17.57 5.48
N GLU A 113 -4.96 -16.57 5.92
CA GLU A 113 -6.41 -16.46 5.69
C GLU A 113 -6.76 -15.40 4.62
N TYR A 114 -6.07 -14.25 4.66
CA TYR A 114 -6.34 -13.13 3.77
C TYR A 114 -5.18 -12.95 2.79
N PRO A 115 -5.43 -12.84 1.47
CA PRO A 115 -4.34 -12.57 0.51
C PRO A 115 -3.70 -11.19 0.66
N TRP A 116 -4.39 -10.28 1.38
CA TRP A 116 -3.99 -8.91 1.61
C TRP A 116 -4.31 -8.48 3.04
N VAL A 117 -3.30 -8.07 3.80
CA VAL A 117 -3.42 -7.58 5.18
C VAL A 117 -2.80 -6.20 5.29
N GLY A 118 -3.62 -5.16 5.38
CA GLY A 118 -3.16 -3.78 5.57
C GLY A 118 -2.87 -3.45 7.03
N ILE A 119 -2.06 -2.42 7.24
CA ILE A 119 -1.96 -1.72 8.53
C ILE A 119 -2.69 -0.38 8.36
N SER A 120 -3.45 0.06 9.35
CA SER A 120 -4.25 1.26 9.26
C SER A 120 -3.39 2.53 9.22
N ASP A 121 -3.83 3.55 8.47
CA ASP A 121 -3.31 4.91 8.61
C ASP A 121 -3.75 5.52 9.94
N ARG A 122 -2.90 6.33 10.56
CA ARG A 122 -3.19 7.06 11.80
C ARG A 122 -4.51 7.83 11.75
N GLY A 123 -4.81 8.48 10.62
CA GLY A 123 -6.05 9.24 10.45
C GLY A 123 -7.29 8.37 10.44
N GLY A 124 -7.22 7.18 9.84
CA GLY A 124 -8.30 6.19 9.77
C GLY A 124 -8.41 5.31 11.01
N ASN A 125 -7.35 5.24 11.83
CA ASN A 125 -7.29 4.42 13.04
C ASN A 125 -8.07 5.02 14.23
N ASN A 126 -8.38 6.30 14.18
CA ASN A 126 -8.88 7.03 15.32
C ASN A 126 -10.22 6.44 15.84
N ARG A 127 -10.26 6.04 17.12
CA ARG A 127 -11.45 5.50 17.82
C ARG A 127 -12.00 4.17 17.26
N VAL A 128 -11.19 3.38 16.60
CA VAL A 128 -11.58 2.02 16.17
C VAL A 128 -11.22 1.05 17.30
N PRO A 129 -12.18 0.42 17.99
CA PRO A 129 -11.90 -0.46 19.13
C PRO A 129 -11.41 -1.85 18.72
N GLU A 130 -11.74 -2.30 17.51
CA GLU A 130 -11.38 -3.62 17.01
C GLU A 130 -9.90 -3.68 16.65
N ASP A 131 -9.26 -4.83 16.85
CA ASP A 131 -7.87 -5.05 16.47
C ASP A 131 -7.66 -5.08 14.95
N PHE A 132 -8.68 -5.53 14.21
CA PHE A 132 -8.70 -5.50 12.75
C PHE A 132 -10.13 -5.42 12.19
N LYS A 133 -10.26 -5.08 10.92
CA LYS A 133 -11.50 -5.10 10.15
C LYS A 133 -11.28 -5.77 8.80
N GLU A 134 -12.27 -6.54 8.38
CA GLU A 134 -12.35 -7.05 7.02
C GLU A 134 -12.92 -6.01 6.06
N VAL A 135 -12.67 -6.18 4.77
CA VAL A 135 -13.26 -5.38 3.69
C VAL A 135 -13.04 -3.88 3.92
N ALA A 136 -11.80 -3.51 4.18
CA ALA A 136 -11.43 -2.16 4.56
C ALA A 136 -10.35 -1.57 3.62
N ARG A 137 -10.30 -0.23 3.60
CA ARG A 137 -9.29 0.51 2.85
C ARG A 137 -7.89 0.26 3.39
N SER A 138 -6.95 -0.08 2.49
CA SER A 138 -5.53 -0.23 2.81
C SER A 138 -4.68 0.43 1.73
N TYR A 139 -3.56 1.03 2.12
CA TYR A 139 -2.55 1.66 1.25
C TYR A 139 -1.22 1.82 1.99
N SER A 140 -0.15 2.13 1.30
CA SER A 140 1.20 2.44 1.83
C SER A 140 1.88 1.37 2.68
N CYS A 141 1.14 0.59 3.46
CA CYS A 141 1.70 -0.47 4.31
C CYS A 141 0.75 -1.67 4.34
N TYR A 142 1.17 -2.77 3.73
CA TYR A 142 0.35 -3.99 3.66
C TYR A 142 1.19 -5.24 3.37
N GLY A 143 0.78 -6.33 3.98
CA GLY A 143 1.24 -7.68 3.68
C GLY A 143 0.47 -8.27 2.51
N ILE A 144 1.16 -9.07 1.71
CA ILE A 144 0.63 -9.78 0.54
C ILE A 144 1.03 -11.26 0.62
N ASN A 145 0.08 -12.14 0.30
CA ASN A 145 0.37 -13.53 -0.04
C ASN A 145 0.44 -13.66 -1.57
N PRO A 146 1.64 -13.73 -2.17
CA PRO A 146 1.78 -13.73 -3.63
C PRO A 146 1.13 -14.94 -4.31
N VAL A 147 1.08 -16.08 -3.63
CA VAL A 147 0.45 -17.31 -4.16
C VAL A 147 -1.04 -17.07 -4.36
N THR A 148 -1.73 -16.63 -3.31
CA THR A 148 -3.18 -16.38 -3.36
C THR A 148 -3.52 -15.25 -4.32
N MET A 149 -2.70 -14.18 -4.39
CA MET A 149 -2.89 -13.11 -5.38
C MET A 149 -2.86 -13.65 -6.81
N ARG A 150 -1.91 -14.55 -7.13
CA ARG A 150 -1.82 -15.18 -8.46
C ARG A 150 -2.98 -16.11 -8.74
N GLU A 151 -3.41 -16.92 -7.77
CA GLU A 151 -4.58 -17.82 -7.90
C GLU A 151 -5.84 -17.05 -8.27
N HIS A 152 -6.01 -15.85 -7.71
CA HIS A 152 -7.10 -14.95 -8.07
C HIS A 152 -6.81 -14.07 -9.29
N GLY A 153 -5.65 -14.21 -9.94
CA GLY A 153 -5.28 -13.42 -11.12
C GLY A 153 -5.22 -11.92 -10.84
N VAL A 154 -4.83 -11.51 -9.60
CA VAL A 154 -4.72 -10.11 -9.21
C VAL A 154 -3.28 -9.65 -9.28
N ARG A 155 -3.07 -8.51 -9.93
CA ARG A 155 -1.77 -7.86 -10.11
C ARG A 155 -1.88 -6.39 -9.72
N PHE A 156 -0.80 -5.79 -9.23
CA PHE A 156 -0.74 -4.35 -8.98
C PHE A 156 -0.76 -3.52 -10.26
N ASP A 157 -0.10 -4.02 -11.29
CA ASP A 157 0.08 -3.33 -12.57
C ASP A 157 -1.09 -3.55 -13.57
N GLY A 158 -2.22 -4.10 -13.14
CA GLY A 158 -3.30 -4.47 -14.05
C GLY A 158 -3.84 -3.34 -14.90
N MET A 159 -4.06 -2.14 -14.33
CA MET A 159 -4.44 -0.95 -15.12
C MET A 159 -3.28 -0.45 -15.98
N TYR A 160 -2.07 -0.43 -15.45
CA TYR A 160 -0.87 -0.02 -16.18
C TYR A 160 -0.57 -0.91 -17.39
N GLN A 161 -0.83 -2.23 -17.31
CA GLN A 161 -0.65 -3.13 -18.46
C GLN A 161 -1.63 -2.80 -19.60
N LYS A 162 -2.85 -2.35 -19.26
CA LYS A 162 -3.85 -1.92 -20.25
C LYS A 162 -3.53 -0.55 -20.85
N ASN A 163 -3.04 0.38 -20.01
CA ASN A 163 -2.66 1.73 -20.42
C ASN A 163 -1.47 2.23 -19.60
N LYS A 164 -0.33 2.43 -20.26
CA LYS A 164 0.93 2.85 -19.64
C LYS A 164 0.91 4.24 -18.99
N GLU A 165 -0.10 5.04 -19.24
CA GLU A 165 -0.30 6.32 -18.55
C GLU A 165 -0.91 6.16 -17.15
N ILE A 166 -1.52 5.01 -16.83
CA ILE A 166 -2.19 4.75 -15.55
C ILE A 166 -1.19 4.18 -14.55
N LYS A 167 -0.56 5.07 -13.76
CA LYS A 167 0.56 4.74 -12.88
C LYS A 167 0.24 4.84 -11.37
N LEU A 168 -0.98 5.26 -11.01
CA LEU A 168 -1.42 5.50 -9.62
C LEU A 168 -2.62 4.64 -9.27
N TYR A 169 -2.89 4.51 -7.95
CA TYR A 169 -4.03 3.80 -7.37
C TYR A 169 -4.01 2.28 -7.59
N GLU A 170 -2.85 1.72 -7.74
CA GLU A 170 -2.61 0.29 -7.90
C GLU A 170 -3.03 -0.53 -6.67
N ASP A 171 -2.92 0.06 -5.46
CA ASP A 171 -3.39 -0.52 -4.20
C ASP A 171 -4.92 -0.60 -4.16
N PHE A 172 -5.62 0.45 -4.60
CA PHE A 172 -7.08 0.43 -4.71
C PHE A 172 -7.54 -0.54 -5.78
N TYR A 173 -6.85 -0.57 -6.93
CA TYR A 173 -7.13 -1.51 -8.00
C TYR A 173 -7.00 -2.97 -7.51
N ALA A 174 -5.88 -3.33 -6.91
CA ALA A 174 -5.64 -4.69 -6.45
C ALA A 174 -6.62 -5.12 -5.34
N THR A 175 -6.93 -4.20 -4.40
CA THR A 175 -7.94 -4.46 -3.36
C THR A 175 -9.33 -4.67 -3.98
N LEU A 176 -9.78 -3.81 -4.88
CA LEU A 176 -11.07 -3.96 -5.56
C LEU A 176 -11.14 -5.23 -6.41
N ALA A 177 -10.03 -5.58 -7.09
CA ALA A 177 -9.95 -6.80 -7.89
C ALA A 177 -10.07 -8.08 -7.05
N LEU A 178 -9.64 -8.08 -5.78
CA LEU A 178 -9.90 -9.16 -4.83
C LEU A 178 -11.36 -9.15 -4.38
N LEU A 179 -11.84 -8.00 -3.91
CA LEU A 179 -13.18 -7.88 -3.34
C LEU A 179 -14.28 -8.25 -4.34
N THR A 180 -14.18 -7.78 -5.59
CA THR A 180 -15.15 -8.13 -6.65
C THR A 180 -15.12 -9.59 -7.10
N LYS A 181 -14.18 -10.38 -6.57
CA LYS A 181 -14.12 -11.85 -6.70
C LYS A 181 -14.58 -12.57 -5.43
N GLY A 182 -15.17 -11.85 -4.47
CA GLY A 182 -15.60 -12.40 -3.19
C GLY A 182 -14.46 -12.72 -2.23
N VAL A 183 -13.26 -12.20 -2.46
CA VAL A 183 -12.07 -12.43 -1.64
C VAL A 183 -11.86 -11.25 -0.71
N LYS A 184 -11.93 -11.48 0.61
CA LYS A 184 -11.74 -10.45 1.63
C LYS A 184 -10.29 -10.03 1.76
N ASN A 185 -10.08 -8.76 2.05
CA ASN A 185 -8.87 -8.27 2.68
C ASN A 185 -9.10 -8.01 4.16
N ALA A 186 -8.04 -7.88 4.95
CA ALA A 186 -8.10 -7.42 6.33
C ALA A 186 -7.23 -6.17 6.52
N VAL A 187 -7.58 -5.32 7.47
CA VAL A 187 -6.78 -4.17 7.89
C VAL A 187 -6.65 -4.17 9.41
N ILE A 188 -5.42 -4.19 9.89
CA ILE A 188 -5.08 -4.17 11.31
C ILE A 188 -5.24 -2.75 11.83
N PHE A 189 -5.98 -2.58 12.96
CA PHE A 189 -6.18 -1.33 13.67
C PHE A 189 -5.49 -1.30 15.04
N LYS A 190 -5.02 -2.45 15.56
CA LYS A 190 -4.15 -2.52 16.74
C LYS A 190 -2.85 -1.74 16.55
N TYR A 191 -2.38 -1.66 15.31
CA TYR A 191 -1.24 -0.87 14.88
C TYR A 191 -1.66 0.17 13.85
N ALA A 192 -0.87 1.23 13.75
CA ALA A 192 -1.06 2.26 12.74
C ALA A 192 0.28 2.75 12.20
N PHE A 193 0.27 3.27 10.98
CA PHE A 193 1.38 4.07 10.50
C PHE A 193 0.96 5.54 10.35
N ASN A 194 1.92 6.43 10.58
CA ASN A 194 1.80 7.84 10.23
C ASN A 194 2.58 8.08 8.93
N HIS A 195 1.91 8.67 7.96
CA HIS A 195 2.49 8.95 6.65
C HIS A 195 2.41 10.45 6.38
N PRO A 196 3.53 11.18 6.42
CA PRO A 196 3.50 12.61 6.16
C PRO A 196 3.20 12.87 4.68
N HIS A 197 1.98 13.31 4.40
CA HIS A 197 1.56 13.70 3.07
C HIS A 197 2.30 14.96 2.56
N GLY A 198 2.48 15.06 1.24
CA GLY A 198 2.94 16.29 0.59
C GLY A 198 4.45 16.59 0.68
N LYS A 199 5.29 15.65 1.13
CA LYS A 199 6.75 15.84 1.11
C LYS A 199 7.33 15.54 -0.28
N PRO A 200 8.36 16.29 -0.73
CA PRO A 200 9.07 16.02 -1.97
C PRO A 200 9.64 14.59 -2.02
N GLY A 201 9.71 14.02 -3.21
CA GLY A 201 10.22 12.67 -3.47
C GLY A 201 9.13 11.61 -3.64
N GLY A 202 9.51 10.42 -4.12
CA GLY A 202 8.58 9.35 -4.45
C GLY A 202 7.58 9.77 -5.55
N ASN A 203 6.36 9.28 -5.46
CA ASN A 203 5.31 9.57 -6.44
C ASN A 203 4.88 11.05 -6.51
N SER A 204 5.19 11.87 -5.50
CA SER A 204 4.82 13.29 -5.50
C SER A 204 5.53 14.09 -6.59
N VAL A 205 6.65 13.58 -7.10
CA VAL A 205 7.47 14.27 -8.13
C VAL A 205 6.72 14.40 -9.47
N PHE A 206 5.93 13.38 -9.84
CA PHE A 206 5.21 13.35 -11.12
C PHE A 206 3.68 13.35 -10.96
N ARG A 207 3.18 13.42 -9.73
CA ARG A 207 1.74 13.43 -9.47
C ARG A 207 1.15 14.80 -9.78
N THR A 208 0.55 14.94 -10.96
CA THR A 208 -0.25 16.10 -11.35
C THR A 208 -1.73 15.85 -11.07
N THR A 209 -2.53 16.90 -11.02
CA THR A 209 -3.99 16.80 -10.84
C THR A 209 -4.64 16.08 -12.03
N ASP A 210 -4.14 16.31 -13.24
CA ASP A 210 -4.62 15.62 -14.45
C ASP A 210 -4.30 14.13 -14.42
N LEU A 211 -3.07 13.74 -14.02
CA LEU A 211 -2.71 12.32 -13.86
C LEU A 211 -3.57 11.64 -12.79
N GLN A 212 -3.82 12.32 -11.66
CA GLN A 212 -4.73 11.79 -10.63
C GLN A 212 -6.13 11.53 -11.21
N ARG A 213 -6.69 12.51 -11.91
CA ARG A 213 -8.01 12.40 -12.53
C ARG A 213 -8.06 11.23 -13.52
N LYS A 214 -7.12 11.14 -14.46
CA LYS A 214 -7.04 10.06 -15.45
C LYS A 214 -6.96 8.68 -14.79
N CYS A 215 -6.12 8.52 -13.76
CA CYS A 215 -5.98 7.25 -13.06
C CYS A 215 -7.25 6.87 -12.28
N LEU A 216 -7.94 7.83 -11.69
CA LEU A 216 -9.22 7.58 -11.00
C LEU A 216 -10.36 7.29 -11.98
N GLU A 217 -10.41 7.95 -13.14
CA GLU A 217 -11.36 7.64 -14.22
C GLU A 217 -11.16 6.20 -14.73
N ALA A 218 -9.91 5.79 -14.91
CA ALA A 218 -9.58 4.42 -15.28
C ALA A 218 -10.03 3.43 -14.20
N LEU A 219 -9.77 3.72 -12.91
CA LEU A 219 -10.21 2.89 -11.81
C LEU A 219 -11.75 2.77 -11.75
N ALA A 220 -12.47 3.87 -11.96
CA ALA A 220 -13.93 3.88 -12.00
C ALA A 220 -14.49 3.09 -13.20
N SER A 221 -13.78 3.12 -14.32
CA SER A 221 -14.13 2.33 -15.51
C SER A 221 -13.93 0.83 -15.31
N GLU A 222 -12.87 0.43 -14.58
CA GLU A 222 -12.62 -0.99 -14.22
C GLU A 222 -13.64 -1.52 -13.21
N PHE A 223 -14.12 -0.67 -12.31
CA PHE A 223 -15.03 -1.04 -11.21
C PHE A 223 -16.27 -0.15 -11.19
N PRO A 224 -17.14 -0.23 -12.23
CA PRO A 224 -18.31 0.63 -12.36
C PRO A 224 -19.29 0.40 -11.20
N GLY A 225 -19.79 1.50 -10.65
CA GLY A 225 -20.70 1.49 -9.51
C GLY A 225 -20.03 1.47 -8.13
N TYR A 226 -18.75 1.12 -8.01
CA TYR A 226 -18.03 1.07 -6.72
C TYR A 226 -17.12 2.26 -6.49
N VAL A 227 -16.71 2.96 -7.53
CA VAL A 227 -15.76 4.07 -7.46
C VAL A 227 -16.43 5.35 -7.95
N LYS A 228 -16.46 6.38 -7.08
CA LYS A 228 -16.96 7.71 -7.39
C LYS A 228 -15.83 8.72 -7.25
N LEU A 229 -15.59 9.50 -8.29
CA LEU A 229 -14.61 10.60 -8.25
C LEU A 229 -15.22 11.81 -7.54
N VAL A 230 -14.42 12.44 -6.69
CA VAL A 230 -14.77 13.71 -6.04
C VAL A 230 -13.59 14.67 -6.12
N LYS A 231 -13.91 15.94 -6.37
CA LYS A 231 -12.95 17.04 -6.27
C LYS A 231 -12.94 17.53 -4.84
N LYS A 232 -11.77 17.61 -4.20
CA LYS A 232 -11.62 18.07 -2.83
C LYS A 232 -10.67 19.25 -2.80
N GLU A 233 -11.11 20.37 -2.25
CA GLU A 233 -10.25 21.49 -1.96
C GLU A 233 -9.26 21.09 -0.84
N ASP A 234 -7.99 21.34 -1.07
CA ASP A 234 -6.93 21.06 -0.11
C ASP A 234 -5.84 22.13 -0.24
N PRO A 235 -5.90 23.18 0.57
CA PRO A 235 -4.90 24.25 0.53
C PRO A 235 -3.47 23.78 0.86
N SER A 236 -3.34 22.62 1.50
CA SER A 236 -2.04 22.00 1.80
C SER A 236 -1.49 21.17 0.64
N TRP A 237 -2.31 20.92 -0.38
CA TRP A 237 -1.94 20.16 -1.56
C TRP A 237 -1.26 21.09 -2.56
N VAL A 238 0.06 21.04 -2.60
CA VAL A 238 0.84 21.79 -3.58
C VAL A 238 1.20 20.82 -4.71
N THR A 239 0.51 20.94 -5.85
CA THR A 239 0.99 20.35 -7.10
C THR A 239 2.03 21.30 -7.71
N GLY A 240 2.90 20.77 -8.59
CA GLY A 240 3.81 21.60 -9.37
C GLY A 240 3.11 22.65 -10.28
N GLU A 241 1.77 22.55 -10.40
CA GLU A 241 0.90 23.41 -11.24
C GLU A 241 0.18 24.52 -10.44
N GLY A 242 0.46 24.62 -9.11
CA GLY A 242 -0.11 25.67 -8.24
C GLY A 242 -1.61 25.48 -7.92
N GLU A 243 -2.15 24.30 -8.13
CA GLU A 243 -3.55 24.00 -7.83
C GLU A 243 -3.75 23.71 -6.32
N ASN A 244 -4.87 24.16 -5.78
CA ASN A 244 -5.25 24.02 -4.37
C ASN A 244 -6.33 22.93 -4.15
N PHE A 245 -6.48 22.01 -5.06
CA PHE A 245 -7.42 20.90 -4.98
C PHE A 245 -6.77 19.58 -5.43
N ARG A 246 -7.38 18.49 -5.04
CA ARG A 246 -7.01 17.15 -5.51
C ARG A 246 -8.24 16.35 -5.91
N TRP A 247 -8.05 15.35 -6.75
CA TRP A 247 -9.05 14.34 -7.02
C TRP A 247 -8.92 13.20 -6.02
N GLU A 248 -10.05 12.78 -5.46
CA GLU A 248 -10.14 11.61 -4.56
C GLU A 248 -11.18 10.63 -5.08
N ALA A 249 -11.04 9.37 -4.66
CA ALA A 249 -12.06 8.35 -4.86
C ALA A 249 -12.83 8.11 -3.57
N ILE A 250 -14.17 8.11 -3.67
CA ILE A 250 -15.04 7.47 -2.69
C ILE A 250 -15.30 6.06 -3.20
N ILE A 251 -14.94 5.06 -2.41
CA ILE A 251 -15.02 3.65 -2.82
C ILE A 251 -15.96 2.90 -1.88
N SER A 252 -16.91 2.18 -2.48
CA SER A 252 -17.88 1.33 -1.77
C SER A 252 -17.33 -0.09 -1.61
N TRP A 253 -16.32 -0.26 -0.71
CA TRP A 253 -15.61 -1.52 -0.49
C TRP A 253 -16.56 -2.69 -0.19
N SER A 254 -17.53 -2.50 0.71
CA SER A 254 -18.50 -3.52 1.10
C SER A 254 -19.40 -3.94 -0.06
N GLU A 255 -19.81 -3.00 -0.91
CA GLU A 255 -20.64 -3.32 -2.07
C GLU A 255 -19.83 -4.08 -3.14
N ALA A 256 -18.56 -3.70 -3.34
CA ALA A 256 -17.64 -4.44 -4.22
C ALA A 256 -17.47 -5.89 -3.75
N PHE A 257 -17.32 -6.13 -2.45
CA PHE A 257 -17.20 -7.48 -1.89
C PHE A 257 -18.50 -8.29 -2.04
N LYS A 258 -19.65 -7.70 -1.71
CA LYS A 258 -20.95 -8.38 -1.83
C LYS A 258 -21.23 -8.83 -3.27
N SER A 259 -20.80 -8.06 -4.26
CA SER A 259 -21.00 -8.43 -5.67
C SER A 259 -20.17 -9.64 -6.11
N GLY A 260 -19.00 -9.87 -5.48
CA GLY A 260 -18.15 -11.02 -5.79
C GLY A 260 -18.63 -12.35 -5.20
N GLY A 261 -19.44 -12.30 -4.12
CA GLY A 261 -20.02 -13.48 -3.47
C GLY A 261 -21.34 -13.97 -4.06
N ASN A 262 -21.98 -13.17 -4.91
CA ASN A 262 -23.23 -13.51 -5.55
C ASN A 262 -22.96 -14.27 -6.87
N SER A 263 -22.73 -15.58 -6.80
CA SER A 263 -22.99 -16.43 -7.97
C SER A 263 -24.51 -16.42 -8.22
N LEU A 264 -24.92 -16.47 -9.49
CA LEU A 264 -26.34 -16.57 -9.86
C LEU A 264 -27.06 -17.76 -9.20
N GLU A 265 -26.31 -18.71 -8.62
CA GLU A 265 -26.80 -19.88 -7.88
C GLU A 265 -27.32 -19.52 -6.47
N ASP A 266 -26.95 -18.38 -5.89
CA ASP A 266 -27.45 -17.91 -4.59
C ASP A 266 -28.82 -17.21 -4.71
N PHE A 267 -29.36 -17.05 -5.91
CA PHE A 267 -30.67 -16.44 -6.21
C PHE A 267 -31.72 -17.42 -6.69
N PHE A 268 -31.42 -18.70 -6.77
CA PHE A 268 -32.36 -19.79 -7.10
C PHE A 268 -32.29 -20.88 -6.03
#